data_357ea1bc2557847daead8223a1df41ae
#
_entry.id   357ea1bc2557847daead8223a1df41ae
#
_cell.length_a   1.000
_cell.length_b   1.000
_cell.length_c   1.000
_cell.angle_alpha   90.00
_cell.angle_beta   90.00
_cell.angle_gamma   90.00
#
_symmetry.space_group_name_H-M   'P 1'
#
loop_
_entity.id
_entity.type
_entity.pdbx_description
1 polymer ?
#
loop_
_entity_poly.entity_id
_entity_poly.type
_entity_poly.pdbx_seq_one_letter_code
_entity_poly.pdbx_strand_id
1 'polypeptide(L)'
;GRVSMKIYQVGGSIRDEYLGITSKDKDWVVVGSSPEAMIAAGYKPIGEDFPVFLHPETAEEYALARTEKKIAHGYKGFEFYCSPDVTLEEDLMRRDLTVNAIARDHEGNIYDPFNGIEDLNNKVLRHTSEAFIEDPLRALRLARFKSHEKMCDFSIHTTTESLLQSFADTNELAYLSAERVWQEFIKALSSPKSNNFLKFIWEYNLQSPWFEDLSFNEHNESADPFVKWFELNALNNFSEITALQIPNKFQQIVDVGKNLLAIVTSTNDD
;
A
#
# COMPACT_ATOMS: atom_id res chain seq x y z
N GLY A 1 -34.84 12.30 -12.45
CA GLY A 1 -34.63 10.95 -12.94
C GLY A 1 -33.91 10.08 -11.90
N ARG A 2 -34.22 8.82 -11.89
CA ARG A 2 -33.51 7.86 -11.03
C ARG A 2 -32.07 7.75 -11.49
N VAL A 3 -31.11 8.08 -10.60
CA VAL A 3 -29.71 7.74 -10.84
C VAL A 3 -29.60 6.24 -10.61
N SER A 4 -29.29 5.48 -11.66
CA SER A 4 -29.10 4.04 -11.53
C SER A 4 -27.74 3.75 -10.91
N MET A 5 -27.74 2.97 -9.82
CA MET A 5 -26.55 2.48 -9.17
C MET A 5 -25.73 1.60 -10.14
N LYS A 6 -24.45 1.90 -10.31
CA LYS A 6 -23.53 1.11 -11.11
C LYS A 6 -22.42 0.58 -10.21
N ILE A 7 -22.07 -0.68 -10.38
CA ILE A 7 -21.10 -1.40 -9.56
C ILE A 7 -19.94 -1.86 -10.44
N TYR A 8 -18.71 -1.58 -9.99
CA TYR A 8 -17.49 -1.93 -10.69
C TYR A 8 -16.53 -2.66 -9.76
N GLN A 9 -15.91 -3.73 -10.23
CA GLN A 9 -14.73 -4.28 -9.60
C GLN A 9 -13.57 -3.35 -9.91
N VAL A 10 -12.71 -3.07 -8.93
CA VAL A 10 -11.63 -2.08 -9.09
C VAL A 10 -10.33 -2.53 -8.44
N GLY A 11 -9.25 -1.88 -8.84
CA GLY A 11 -7.99 -1.88 -8.11
C GLY A 11 -7.14 -3.14 -8.31
N GLY A 12 -6.49 -3.54 -7.22
CA GLY A 12 -5.47 -4.59 -7.26
C GLY A 12 -5.95 -5.94 -7.78
N SER A 13 -7.22 -6.29 -7.60
CA SER A 13 -7.75 -7.56 -8.11
C SER A 13 -7.81 -7.59 -9.64
N ILE A 14 -8.09 -6.47 -10.29
CA ILE A 14 -8.05 -6.37 -11.76
C ILE A 14 -6.60 -6.46 -12.24
N ARG A 15 -5.69 -5.69 -11.66
CA ARG A 15 -4.26 -5.76 -11.94
C ARG A 15 -3.75 -7.19 -11.82
N ASP A 16 -4.11 -7.87 -10.75
CA ASP A 16 -3.64 -9.23 -10.45
C ASP A 16 -4.07 -10.23 -11.51
N GLU A 17 -5.29 -10.11 -12.04
CA GLU A 17 -5.74 -10.95 -13.15
C GLU A 17 -4.83 -10.80 -14.39
N TYR A 18 -4.45 -9.56 -14.73
CA TYR A 18 -3.52 -9.31 -15.84
C TYR A 18 -2.12 -9.88 -15.58
N LEU A 19 -1.72 -9.99 -14.32
CA LEU A 19 -0.42 -10.55 -13.94
C LEU A 19 -0.45 -12.07 -13.72
N GLY A 20 -1.62 -12.69 -13.88
CA GLY A 20 -1.77 -14.13 -13.65
C GLY A 20 -1.76 -14.52 -12.18
N ILE A 21 -2.09 -13.58 -11.29
CA ILE A 21 -2.18 -13.79 -9.84
C ILE A 21 -3.64 -14.06 -9.49
N THR A 22 -3.89 -15.13 -8.72
CA THR A 22 -5.21 -15.39 -8.16
C THR A 22 -5.40 -14.49 -6.94
N SER A 23 -6.29 -13.50 -7.06
CA SER A 23 -6.64 -12.63 -5.95
C SER A 23 -7.88 -13.18 -5.24
N LYS A 24 -7.79 -13.29 -3.91
CA LYS A 24 -8.91 -13.74 -3.06
C LYS A 24 -9.82 -12.59 -2.67
N ASP A 25 -9.27 -11.37 -2.59
CA ASP A 25 -9.97 -10.19 -2.16
C ASP A 25 -10.31 -9.33 -3.37
N LYS A 26 -11.61 -9.07 -3.55
CA LYS A 26 -12.13 -8.18 -4.58
C LYS A 26 -12.67 -6.93 -3.91
N ASP A 27 -12.33 -5.79 -4.47
CA ASP A 27 -12.87 -4.50 -4.07
C ASP A 27 -13.84 -3.99 -5.13
N TRP A 28 -14.91 -3.38 -4.66
CA TRP A 28 -15.97 -2.88 -5.50
C TRP A 28 -16.20 -1.39 -5.25
N VAL A 29 -16.47 -0.64 -6.31
CA VAL A 29 -16.89 0.74 -6.22
C VAL A 29 -18.31 0.87 -6.71
N VAL A 30 -19.12 1.68 -6.02
CA VAL A 30 -20.51 1.94 -6.36
C VAL A 30 -20.67 3.39 -6.76
N VAL A 31 -21.15 3.60 -7.97
CA VAL A 31 -21.41 4.93 -8.55
C VAL A 31 -22.91 5.15 -8.61
N GLY A 32 -23.36 6.36 -8.27
CA GLY A 32 -24.77 6.72 -8.37
C GLY A 32 -25.63 6.26 -7.20
N SER A 33 -25.04 6.05 -6.04
CA SER A 33 -25.75 5.63 -4.83
C SER A 33 -25.41 6.54 -3.64
N SER A 34 -26.03 6.24 -2.49
CA SER A 34 -25.84 6.94 -1.24
C SER A 34 -25.69 5.96 -0.09
N PRO A 35 -25.18 6.39 1.09
CA PRO A 35 -25.13 5.53 2.26
C PRO A 35 -26.50 4.94 2.63
N GLU A 36 -27.55 5.76 2.57
CA GLU A 36 -28.91 5.35 2.89
C GLU A 36 -29.42 4.28 1.91
N ALA A 37 -29.14 4.44 0.61
CA ALA A 37 -29.52 3.46 -0.41
C ALA A 37 -28.77 2.14 -0.24
N MET A 38 -27.50 2.19 0.15
CA MET A 38 -26.70 0.98 0.42
C MET A 38 -27.26 0.21 1.61
N ILE A 39 -27.58 0.88 2.70
CA ILE A 39 -28.18 0.27 3.89
C ILE A 39 -29.55 -0.34 3.56
N ALA A 40 -30.38 0.39 2.80
CA ALA A 40 -31.70 -0.09 2.38
C ALA A 40 -31.60 -1.35 1.49
N ALA A 41 -30.50 -1.50 0.74
CA ALA A 41 -30.23 -2.68 -0.08
C ALA A 41 -29.62 -3.84 0.69
N GLY A 42 -29.43 -3.71 2.01
CA GLY A 42 -28.93 -4.77 2.89
C GLY A 42 -27.42 -4.78 3.10
N TYR A 43 -26.71 -3.80 2.60
CA TYR A 43 -25.26 -3.67 2.83
C TYR A 43 -24.98 -3.19 4.25
N LYS A 44 -23.95 -3.75 4.88
CA LYS A 44 -23.58 -3.43 6.26
C LYS A 44 -22.47 -2.39 6.29
N PRO A 45 -22.68 -1.20 6.88
CA PRO A 45 -21.62 -0.20 6.97
C PRO A 45 -20.48 -0.65 7.88
N ILE A 46 -19.23 -0.36 7.46
CA ILE A 46 -18.02 -0.57 8.24
C ILE A 46 -17.17 0.69 8.18
N GLY A 47 -16.41 0.95 9.25
CA GLY A 47 -15.57 2.14 9.35
C GLY A 47 -16.35 3.40 9.70
N GLU A 48 -15.63 4.39 10.20
CA GLU A 48 -16.23 5.66 10.69
C GLU A 48 -16.00 6.84 9.72
N ASP A 49 -14.90 6.81 8.95
CA ASP A 49 -14.41 7.98 8.24
C ASP A 49 -14.93 8.11 6.81
N PHE A 50 -15.30 7.03 6.16
CA PHE A 50 -15.88 7.05 4.82
C PHE A 50 -16.77 5.82 4.59
N PRO A 51 -17.74 5.94 3.69
CA PRO A 51 -18.74 4.88 3.52
C PRO A 51 -18.19 3.68 2.75
N VAL A 52 -17.77 2.68 3.49
CA VAL A 52 -17.47 1.33 3.02
C VAL A 52 -18.51 0.38 3.60
N PHE A 53 -18.94 -0.58 2.81
CA PHE A 53 -20.02 -1.50 3.17
C PHE A 53 -19.59 -2.93 2.85
N LEU A 54 -20.07 -3.87 3.68
CA LEU A 54 -19.93 -5.30 3.38
C LEU A 54 -21.16 -5.77 2.62
N HIS A 55 -20.94 -6.53 1.55
CA HIS A 55 -22.00 -7.20 0.81
C HIS A 55 -22.71 -8.22 1.71
N PRO A 56 -24.06 -8.27 1.71
CA PRO A 56 -24.81 -9.12 2.62
C PRO A 56 -24.58 -10.62 2.45
N GLU A 57 -24.17 -11.06 1.25
CA GLU A 57 -23.95 -12.48 0.94
C GLU A 57 -22.46 -12.85 0.89
N THR A 58 -21.65 -12.00 0.25
CA THR A 58 -20.23 -12.31 0.00
C THR A 58 -19.28 -11.76 1.06
N ALA A 59 -19.73 -10.78 1.84
CA ALA A 59 -18.92 -10.01 2.79
C ALA A 59 -17.74 -9.27 2.12
N GLU A 60 -17.76 -9.14 0.81
CA GLU A 60 -16.78 -8.33 0.07
C GLU A 60 -17.03 -6.83 0.31
N GLU A 61 -15.98 -6.03 0.21
CA GLU A 61 -16.05 -4.60 0.48
C GLU A 61 -16.54 -3.81 -0.74
N TYR A 62 -17.55 -2.98 -0.51
CA TYR A 62 -18.14 -2.08 -1.50
C TYR A 62 -18.02 -0.66 -0.99
N ALA A 63 -17.27 0.17 -1.70
CA ALA A 63 -17.10 1.57 -1.35
C ALA A 63 -17.88 2.47 -2.32
N LEU A 64 -18.54 3.50 -1.80
CA LEU A 64 -19.11 4.52 -2.65
C LEU A 64 -18.01 5.30 -3.35
N ALA A 65 -18.23 5.63 -4.63
CA ALA A 65 -17.34 6.50 -5.38
C ALA A 65 -17.12 7.80 -4.62
N ARG A 66 -15.86 8.22 -4.49
CA ARG A 66 -15.50 9.37 -3.70
C ARG A 66 -14.38 10.19 -4.32
N THR A 67 -14.36 11.47 -3.97
CA THR A 67 -13.20 12.32 -4.13
C THR A 67 -12.56 12.57 -2.77
N GLU A 68 -11.29 12.92 -2.78
CA GLU A 68 -10.51 13.21 -1.58
C GLU A 68 -9.85 14.57 -1.72
N LYS A 69 -9.78 15.31 -0.61
CA LYS A 69 -9.08 16.59 -0.54
C LYS A 69 -8.18 16.61 0.68
N LYS A 70 -6.91 16.91 0.49
CA LYS A 70 -5.97 17.11 1.58
C LYS A 70 -6.20 18.46 2.24
N ILE A 71 -6.48 18.46 3.53
CA ILE A 71 -6.70 19.67 4.34
C ILE A 71 -5.60 19.90 5.39
N ALA A 72 -4.83 18.85 5.71
CA ALA A 72 -3.74 18.89 6.68
C ALA A 72 -2.79 17.72 6.45
N HIS A 73 -1.69 17.66 7.20
CA HIS A 73 -0.80 16.52 7.18
C HIS A 73 -1.38 15.32 7.94
N GLY A 74 -1.02 14.09 7.52
CA GLY A 74 -1.41 12.85 8.17
C GLY A 74 -2.71 12.27 7.65
N TYR A 75 -3.07 11.09 8.17
CA TYR A 75 -4.24 10.32 7.73
C TYR A 75 -5.56 11.06 7.94
N LYS A 76 -5.70 11.76 9.07
CA LYS A 76 -6.90 12.56 9.37
C LYS A 76 -6.92 13.91 8.65
N GLY A 77 -5.90 14.19 7.84
CA GLY A 77 -5.79 15.41 7.06
C GLY A 77 -6.56 15.40 5.74
N PHE A 78 -7.44 14.41 5.51
CA PHE A 78 -8.22 14.29 4.29
C PHE A 78 -9.71 14.50 4.55
N GLU A 79 -10.36 15.24 3.65
CA GLU A 79 -11.82 15.26 3.52
C GLU A 79 -12.24 14.35 2.39
N PHE A 80 -13.29 13.56 2.63
CA PHE A 80 -13.87 12.67 1.65
C PHE A 80 -15.23 13.21 1.23
N TYR A 81 -15.48 13.21 -0.07
CA TYR A 81 -16.78 13.60 -0.61
C TYR A 81 -17.37 12.41 -1.37
N CYS A 82 -18.52 11.94 -0.90
CA CYS A 82 -19.29 10.88 -1.53
C CYS A 82 -20.66 11.42 -1.87
N SER A 83 -21.05 11.27 -3.13
CA SER A 83 -22.37 11.72 -3.62
C SER A 83 -22.70 10.88 -4.85
N PRO A 84 -23.99 10.71 -5.19
CA PRO A 84 -24.39 10.02 -6.42
C PRO A 84 -23.83 10.64 -7.71
N ASP A 85 -23.38 11.89 -7.67
CA ASP A 85 -22.80 12.59 -8.81
C ASP A 85 -21.28 12.38 -8.98
N VAL A 86 -20.61 11.76 -8.01
CA VAL A 86 -19.18 11.40 -8.17
C VAL A 86 -19.04 10.30 -9.22
N THR A 87 -18.24 10.57 -10.24
CA THR A 87 -18.04 9.64 -11.37
C THR A 87 -17.02 8.56 -11.04
N LEU A 88 -17.05 7.45 -11.81
CA LEU A 88 -16.03 6.41 -11.73
C LEU A 88 -14.64 6.99 -12.00
N GLU A 89 -14.50 7.82 -13.02
CA GLU A 89 -13.20 8.42 -13.37
C GLU A 89 -12.63 9.27 -12.24
N GLU A 90 -13.48 10.06 -11.56
CA GLU A 90 -13.07 10.85 -10.39
C GLU A 90 -12.57 9.97 -9.25
N ASP A 91 -13.26 8.87 -8.99
CA ASP A 91 -12.79 7.89 -7.97
C ASP A 91 -11.46 7.24 -8.35
N LEU A 92 -11.32 6.81 -9.61
CA LEU A 92 -10.09 6.21 -10.09
C LEU A 92 -8.91 7.19 -10.09
N MET A 93 -9.15 8.45 -10.38
CA MET A 93 -8.12 9.50 -10.45
C MET A 93 -7.38 9.73 -9.14
N ARG A 94 -8.06 9.55 -8.00
CA ARG A 94 -7.45 9.70 -6.66
C ARG A 94 -6.54 8.57 -6.24
N ARG A 95 -6.53 7.46 -6.99
CA ARG A 95 -5.74 6.26 -6.65
C ARG A 95 -4.26 6.49 -6.91
N ASP A 96 -3.42 5.63 -6.32
CA ASP A 96 -1.97 5.80 -6.35
C ASP A 96 -1.35 5.60 -7.74
N LEU A 97 -1.58 4.44 -8.36
CA LEU A 97 -0.94 4.06 -9.60
C LEU A 97 -1.97 3.74 -10.69
N THR A 98 -1.59 3.97 -11.94
CA THR A 98 -2.43 3.66 -13.11
C THR A 98 -2.84 2.19 -13.13
N VAL A 99 -1.94 1.29 -12.74
CA VAL A 99 -2.21 -0.16 -12.70
C VAL A 99 -3.24 -0.55 -11.63
N ASN A 100 -3.50 0.33 -10.67
CA ASN A 100 -4.49 0.17 -9.62
C ASN A 100 -5.77 0.99 -9.88
N ALA A 101 -5.85 1.67 -11.02
CA ALA A 101 -6.95 2.54 -11.40
C ALA A 101 -7.71 2.00 -12.62
N ILE A 102 -7.93 0.70 -12.65
CA ILE A 102 -8.66 -0.02 -13.69
C ILE A 102 -9.94 -0.57 -13.06
N ALA A 103 -11.05 -0.48 -13.78
CA ALA A 103 -12.35 -0.96 -13.32
C ALA A 103 -12.97 -1.88 -14.34
N ARG A 104 -13.87 -2.76 -13.88
CA ARG A 104 -14.62 -3.67 -14.73
C ARG A 104 -16.07 -3.77 -14.23
N ASP A 105 -17.04 -3.66 -15.13
CA ASP A 105 -18.44 -3.84 -14.77
C ASP A 105 -18.85 -5.33 -14.81
N HIS A 106 -20.11 -5.62 -14.46
CA HIS A 106 -20.64 -6.99 -14.46
C HIS A 106 -20.74 -7.62 -15.85
N GLU A 107 -20.77 -6.81 -16.90
CA GLU A 107 -20.80 -7.28 -18.28
C GLU A 107 -19.41 -7.58 -18.85
N GLY A 108 -18.37 -7.31 -18.06
CA GLY A 108 -16.98 -7.53 -18.44
C GLY A 108 -16.34 -6.35 -19.16
N ASN A 109 -17.02 -5.22 -19.29
CA ASN A 109 -16.46 -4.02 -19.91
C ASN A 109 -15.38 -3.42 -19.01
N ILE A 110 -14.23 -3.11 -19.61
CA ILE A 110 -13.08 -2.51 -18.92
C ILE A 110 -13.13 -0.99 -19.05
N TYR A 111 -12.87 -0.33 -17.92
CA TYR A 111 -12.74 1.13 -17.82
C TYR A 111 -11.34 1.43 -17.33
N ASP A 112 -10.53 2.00 -18.21
CA ASP A 112 -9.09 2.22 -17.97
C ASP A 112 -8.71 3.64 -18.42
N PRO A 113 -9.26 4.68 -17.77
CA PRO A 113 -9.07 6.07 -18.22
C PRO A 113 -7.63 6.56 -18.09
N PHE A 114 -6.79 5.92 -17.28
CA PHE A 114 -5.41 6.33 -17.03
C PHE A 114 -4.38 5.40 -17.67
N ASN A 115 -4.81 4.51 -18.57
CA ASN A 115 -3.94 3.62 -19.35
C ASN A 115 -3.12 2.65 -18.48
N GLY A 116 -3.74 2.12 -17.44
CA GLY A 116 -3.09 1.15 -16.55
C GLY A 116 -2.75 -0.17 -17.24
N ILE A 117 -3.57 -0.62 -18.20
CA ILE A 117 -3.30 -1.85 -18.95
C ILE A 117 -2.04 -1.70 -19.81
N GLU A 118 -1.86 -0.55 -20.45
CA GLU A 118 -0.65 -0.26 -21.21
C GLU A 118 0.59 -0.26 -20.28
N ASP A 119 0.47 0.33 -19.10
CA ASP A 119 1.55 0.32 -18.12
C ASP A 119 1.84 -1.11 -17.60
N LEU A 120 0.83 -1.94 -17.42
CA LEU A 120 1.02 -3.36 -17.09
C LEU A 120 1.79 -4.09 -18.18
N ASN A 121 1.40 -3.90 -19.45
CA ASN A 121 2.06 -4.54 -20.58
C ASN A 121 3.51 -4.10 -20.74
N ASN A 122 3.79 -2.83 -20.46
CA ASN A 122 5.13 -2.23 -20.57
C ASN A 122 5.94 -2.35 -19.27
N LYS A 123 5.37 -2.95 -18.23
CA LYS A 123 6.00 -3.11 -16.92
C LYS A 123 6.46 -1.77 -16.33
N VAL A 124 5.54 -0.83 -16.26
CA VAL A 124 5.78 0.52 -15.73
C VAL A 124 4.86 0.78 -14.54
N LEU A 125 5.44 1.32 -13.47
CA LEU A 125 4.71 1.87 -12.34
C LEU A 125 4.69 3.40 -12.48
N ARG A 126 3.49 3.93 -12.65
CA ARG A 126 3.24 5.36 -12.90
C ARG A 126 2.15 5.85 -11.98
N HIS A 127 2.34 7.01 -11.37
CA HIS A 127 1.28 7.65 -10.59
C HIS A 127 0.09 8.01 -11.48
N THR A 128 -1.12 7.93 -10.91
CA THR A 128 -2.36 8.16 -11.67
C THR A 128 -2.56 9.64 -11.96
N SER A 129 -2.33 10.50 -10.96
CA SER A 129 -2.50 11.96 -11.05
C SER A 129 -1.61 12.65 -10.03
N GLU A 130 -1.61 13.98 -10.05
CA GLU A 130 -0.88 14.79 -9.06
C GLU A 130 -1.39 14.58 -7.61
N ALA A 131 -2.55 13.98 -7.43
CA ALA A 131 -3.04 13.57 -6.12
C ALA A 131 -2.12 12.56 -5.41
N PHE A 132 -1.20 11.93 -6.14
CA PHE A 132 -0.18 11.03 -5.59
C PHE A 132 0.60 11.67 -4.44
N ILE A 133 0.95 12.94 -4.55
CA ILE A 133 1.75 13.65 -3.54
C ILE A 133 0.99 13.96 -2.26
N GLU A 134 -0.33 13.82 -2.26
CA GLU A 134 -1.15 14.14 -1.09
C GLU A 134 -1.02 13.14 0.04
N ASP A 135 -0.63 11.91 -0.26
CA ASP A 135 -0.40 10.86 0.74
C ASP A 135 0.99 10.24 0.59
N PRO A 136 1.94 10.59 1.48
CA PRO A 136 3.30 10.06 1.42
C PRO A 136 3.40 8.54 1.57
N LEU A 137 2.38 7.88 2.12
CA LEU A 137 2.35 6.41 2.20
C LEU A 137 2.46 5.78 0.81
N ARG A 138 2.06 6.48 -0.23
CA ARG A 138 2.14 6.00 -1.61
C ARG A 138 3.57 5.71 -2.06
N ALA A 139 4.55 6.43 -1.52
CA ALA A 139 5.98 6.10 -1.75
C ALA A 139 6.33 4.73 -1.16
N LEU A 140 5.85 4.42 0.04
CA LEU A 140 6.07 3.12 0.67
C LEU A 140 5.28 2.02 -0.02
N ARG A 141 4.10 2.33 -0.53
CA ARG A 141 3.34 1.39 -1.35
C ARG A 141 4.09 1.00 -2.62
N LEU A 142 4.74 1.96 -3.29
CA LEU A 142 5.62 1.69 -4.42
C LEU A 142 6.76 0.74 -4.03
N ALA A 143 7.42 1.01 -2.91
CA ALA A 143 8.48 0.13 -2.38
C ALA A 143 7.95 -1.30 -2.18
N ARG A 144 6.73 -1.43 -1.64
CA ARG A 144 6.09 -2.73 -1.44
C ARG A 144 5.77 -3.42 -2.77
N PHE A 145 5.26 -2.70 -3.76
CA PHE A 145 4.99 -3.28 -5.08
C PHE A 145 6.26 -3.78 -5.75
N LYS A 146 7.38 -3.09 -5.58
CA LYS A 146 8.70 -3.55 -6.07
C LYS A 146 9.21 -4.78 -5.35
N SER A 147 8.62 -5.14 -4.21
CA SER A 147 8.93 -6.37 -3.48
C SER A 147 8.08 -7.55 -3.92
N HIS A 148 7.04 -7.30 -4.72
CA HIS A 148 6.18 -8.35 -5.22
C HIS A 148 6.83 -9.07 -6.38
N GLU A 149 6.77 -10.41 -6.40
CA GLU A 149 7.40 -11.25 -7.42
C GLU A 149 7.01 -10.86 -8.85
N LYS A 150 5.75 -10.49 -9.05
CA LYS A 150 5.22 -10.16 -10.37
C LYS A 150 5.41 -8.70 -10.79
N MET A 151 5.89 -7.84 -9.88
CA MET A 151 6.11 -6.41 -10.18
C MET A 151 7.53 -5.95 -9.85
N CYS A 152 8.39 -6.82 -9.35
CA CYS A 152 9.76 -6.47 -8.98
C CYS A 152 10.60 -5.99 -10.17
N ASP A 153 10.27 -6.40 -11.38
CA ASP A 153 10.95 -6.01 -12.62
C ASP A 153 10.30 -4.80 -13.32
N PHE A 154 9.24 -4.23 -12.74
CA PHE A 154 8.64 -3.00 -13.27
C PHE A 154 9.56 -1.82 -13.03
N SER A 155 9.64 -0.91 -14.01
CA SER A 155 10.38 0.34 -13.87
C SER A 155 9.46 1.44 -13.33
N ILE A 156 10.04 2.35 -12.56
CA ILE A 156 9.32 3.55 -12.11
C ILE A 156 9.41 4.60 -13.23
N HIS A 157 8.27 5.14 -13.64
CA HIS A 157 8.27 6.19 -14.66
C HIS A 157 9.01 7.45 -14.15
N THR A 158 9.71 8.13 -15.04
CA THR A 158 10.54 9.30 -14.68
C THR A 158 9.76 10.40 -13.98
N THR A 159 8.52 10.65 -14.40
CA THR A 159 7.66 11.66 -13.75
C THR A 159 7.28 11.26 -12.33
N THR A 160 7.12 9.97 -12.08
CA THR A 160 6.85 9.43 -10.73
C THR A 160 8.10 9.50 -9.85
N GLU A 161 9.27 9.24 -10.41
CA GLU A 161 10.55 9.42 -9.71
C GLU A 161 10.72 10.86 -9.21
N SER A 162 10.29 11.83 -10.00
CA SER A 162 10.32 13.24 -9.59
C SER A 162 9.46 13.53 -8.37
N LEU A 163 8.31 12.86 -8.25
CA LEU A 163 7.45 12.98 -7.07
C LEU A 163 8.06 12.31 -5.84
N LEU A 164 8.74 11.17 -6.02
CA LEU A 164 9.47 10.52 -4.93
C LEU A 164 10.58 11.44 -4.40
N GLN A 165 11.30 12.12 -5.29
CA GLN A 165 12.31 13.10 -4.91
C GLN A 165 11.70 14.24 -4.08
N SER A 166 10.52 14.69 -4.45
CA SER A 166 9.78 15.71 -3.70
C SER A 166 9.49 15.26 -2.26
N PHE A 167 9.08 14.00 -2.07
CA PHE A 167 8.86 13.47 -0.71
C PHE A 167 10.14 13.47 0.12
N ALA A 168 11.26 13.09 -0.48
CA ALA A 168 12.56 13.10 0.19
C ALA A 168 13.00 14.53 0.55
N ASP A 169 12.86 15.46 -0.38
CA ASP A 169 13.28 16.87 -0.19
C ASP A 169 12.49 17.57 0.91
N THR A 170 11.20 17.27 1.05
CA THR A 170 10.32 17.92 2.01
C THR A 170 10.10 17.11 3.28
N ASN A 171 10.72 15.95 3.41
CA ASN A 171 10.59 15.04 4.56
C ASN A 171 9.13 14.69 4.90
N GLU A 172 8.32 14.48 3.87
CA GLU A 172 6.88 14.22 4.02
C GLU A 172 6.57 12.91 4.75
N LEU A 173 7.47 11.91 4.70
CA LEU A 173 7.27 10.64 5.40
C LEU A 173 7.18 10.79 6.92
N ALA A 174 7.70 11.86 7.48
CA ALA A 174 7.63 12.14 8.91
C ALA A 174 6.19 12.35 9.41
N TYR A 175 5.27 12.71 8.52
CA TYR A 175 3.86 12.93 8.88
C TYR A 175 3.03 11.63 8.90
N LEU A 176 3.62 10.50 8.48
CA LEU A 176 2.95 9.20 8.54
C LEU A 176 2.88 8.68 9.97
N SER A 177 1.86 7.87 10.27
CA SER A 177 1.81 7.13 11.53
C SER A 177 2.71 5.90 11.46
N ALA A 178 3.34 5.55 12.56
CA ALA A 178 4.18 4.36 12.65
C ALA A 178 3.40 3.08 12.29
N GLU A 179 2.13 3.00 12.65
CA GLU A 179 1.27 1.86 12.32
C GLU A 179 1.09 1.68 10.81
N ARG A 180 0.80 2.74 10.08
CA ARG A 180 0.63 2.68 8.62
C ARG A 180 1.95 2.29 7.94
N VAL A 181 3.07 2.83 8.41
CA VAL A 181 4.41 2.48 7.92
C VAL A 181 4.70 1.01 8.15
N TRP A 182 4.45 0.51 9.35
CA TRP A 182 4.67 -0.90 9.70
C TRP A 182 3.83 -1.83 8.82
N GLN A 183 2.57 -1.49 8.55
CA GLN A 183 1.69 -2.31 7.72
C GLN A 183 2.25 -2.49 6.29
N GLU A 184 2.80 -1.45 5.70
CA GLU A 184 3.43 -1.57 4.38
C GLU A 184 4.72 -2.39 4.44
N PHE A 185 5.52 -2.16 5.47
CA PHE A 185 6.80 -2.86 5.66
C PHE A 185 6.59 -4.36 5.86
N ILE A 186 5.65 -4.77 6.72
CA ILE A 186 5.42 -6.18 7.00
C ILE A 186 4.86 -6.93 5.79
N LYS A 187 4.02 -6.27 4.99
CA LYS A 187 3.54 -6.85 3.72
C LYS A 187 4.70 -7.10 2.76
N ALA A 188 5.65 -6.18 2.70
CA ALA A 188 6.85 -6.34 1.89
C ALA A 188 7.74 -7.49 2.40
N LEU A 189 7.92 -7.60 3.71
CA LEU A 189 8.69 -8.68 4.33
C LEU A 189 8.09 -10.06 4.07
N SER A 190 6.79 -10.12 3.79
CA SER A 190 6.08 -11.36 3.47
C SER A 190 6.21 -11.77 2.00
N SER A 191 6.95 -11.01 1.21
CA SER A 191 7.13 -11.23 -0.23
C SER A 191 8.49 -11.86 -0.53
N PRO A 192 8.60 -12.71 -1.59
CA PRO A 192 9.88 -13.32 -1.98
C PRO A 192 10.99 -12.32 -2.30
N LYS A 193 10.65 -11.16 -2.83
CA LYS A 193 11.60 -10.09 -3.17
C LYS A 193 11.63 -8.98 -2.11
N SER A 194 11.52 -9.35 -0.86
CA SER A 194 11.41 -8.41 0.27
C SER A 194 12.60 -7.44 0.39
N ASN A 195 13.79 -7.83 -0.04
CA ASN A 195 14.96 -6.95 -0.04
C ASN A 195 14.77 -5.71 -0.91
N ASN A 196 13.92 -5.80 -1.92
CA ASN A 196 13.65 -4.67 -2.82
C ASN A 196 12.97 -3.49 -2.10
N PHE A 197 12.28 -3.75 -1.00
CA PHE A 197 11.65 -2.67 -0.22
C PHE A 197 12.70 -1.70 0.31
N LEU A 198 13.64 -2.19 1.10
CA LEU A 198 14.69 -1.33 1.68
C LEU A 198 15.63 -0.80 0.59
N LYS A 199 15.93 -1.61 -0.42
CA LYS A 199 16.71 -1.14 -1.57
C LYS A 199 16.06 0.08 -2.23
N PHE A 200 14.76 0.02 -2.47
CA PHE A 200 13.97 1.14 -3.01
C PHE A 200 14.02 2.36 -2.07
N ILE A 201 13.82 2.13 -0.78
CA ILE A 201 13.84 3.18 0.24
C ILE A 201 15.16 3.96 0.20
N TRP A 202 16.30 3.25 0.18
CA TRP A 202 17.62 3.89 0.14
C TRP A 202 17.93 4.51 -1.22
N GLU A 203 17.50 3.89 -2.31
CA GLU A 203 17.70 4.41 -3.67
C GLU A 203 17.06 5.79 -3.86
N TYR A 204 15.86 5.98 -3.31
CA TYR A 204 15.09 7.23 -3.43
C TYR A 204 15.23 8.16 -2.22
N ASN A 205 16.16 7.89 -1.31
CA ASN A 205 16.41 8.70 -0.11
C ASN A 205 15.18 8.88 0.78
N LEU A 206 14.42 7.81 0.95
CA LEU A 206 13.18 7.78 1.74
C LEU A 206 13.36 7.12 3.11
N GLN A 207 14.60 6.89 3.56
CA GLN A 207 14.89 6.16 4.80
C GLN A 207 14.53 6.94 6.07
N SER A 208 14.54 8.27 6.01
CA SER A 208 14.21 9.11 7.18
C SER A 208 12.71 9.37 7.30
N PRO A 209 12.13 9.30 8.50
CA PRO A 209 12.74 8.93 9.77
C PRO A 209 12.62 7.43 10.13
N TRP A 210 11.96 6.62 9.30
CA TRP A 210 11.46 5.29 9.69
C TRP A 210 12.48 4.16 9.55
N PHE A 211 13.38 4.24 8.56
CA PHE A 211 14.21 3.10 8.13
C PHE A 211 15.71 3.37 8.22
N GLU A 212 16.13 4.43 8.89
CA GLU A 212 17.55 4.82 8.99
C GLU A 212 18.42 3.73 9.62
N ASP A 213 17.86 2.98 10.57
CA ASP A 213 18.57 1.93 11.31
C ASP A 213 18.53 0.57 10.60
N LEU A 214 17.90 0.50 9.43
CA LEU A 214 17.72 -0.75 8.70
C LEU A 214 18.49 -0.73 7.38
N SER A 215 19.47 -1.60 7.25
CA SER A 215 20.14 -1.90 5.98
C SER A 215 19.57 -3.19 5.39
N PHE A 216 19.64 -3.31 4.06
CA PHE A 216 19.16 -4.48 3.36
C PHE A 216 20.30 -5.45 3.06
N ASN A 217 19.95 -6.74 2.93
CA ASN A 217 20.87 -7.80 2.51
C ASN A 217 20.40 -8.36 1.16
N GLU A 218 21.24 -8.27 0.14
CA GLU A 218 20.90 -8.73 -1.21
C GLU A 218 20.85 -10.26 -1.36
N HIS A 219 21.39 -10.98 -0.39
CA HIS A 219 21.56 -12.43 -0.50
C HIS A 219 20.48 -13.28 0.14
N ASN A 220 19.52 -12.67 0.82
CA ASN A 220 18.49 -13.41 1.53
C ASN A 220 17.07 -13.06 1.07
N GLU A 221 16.41 -14.05 0.48
CA GLU A 221 15.07 -13.92 -0.08
C GLU A 221 14.06 -14.83 0.64
N SER A 222 14.16 -14.96 1.96
CA SER A 222 13.11 -15.65 2.71
C SER A 222 11.78 -14.91 2.60
N ALA A 223 10.71 -15.65 2.35
CA ALA A 223 9.34 -15.09 2.34
C ALA A 223 8.69 -15.12 3.72
N ASP A 224 9.37 -15.66 4.73
CA ASP A 224 8.87 -15.66 6.10
C ASP A 224 9.20 -14.31 6.76
N PRO A 225 8.20 -13.50 7.13
CA PRO A 225 8.44 -12.17 7.69
C PRO A 225 9.18 -12.21 9.03
N PHE A 226 9.01 -13.25 9.83
CA PHE A 226 9.71 -13.39 11.11
C PHE A 226 11.19 -13.69 10.91
N VAL A 227 11.51 -14.58 9.97
CA VAL A 227 12.89 -14.89 9.60
C VAL A 227 13.56 -13.65 9.04
N LYS A 228 12.89 -12.96 8.14
CA LYS A 228 13.43 -11.74 7.53
C LYS A 228 13.67 -10.64 8.56
N TRP A 229 12.75 -10.47 9.48
CA TRP A 229 12.89 -9.51 10.56
C TRP A 229 14.08 -9.83 11.48
N PHE A 230 14.23 -11.11 11.85
CA PHE A 230 15.38 -11.58 12.62
C PHE A 230 16.69 -11.25 11.91
N GLU A 231 16.79 -11.57 10.62
CA GLU A 231 18.00 -11.32 9.82
C GLU A 231 18.35 -9.84 9.70
N LEU A 232 17.35 -8.98 9.51
CA LEU A 232 17.55 -7.53 9.45
C LEU A 232 18.09 -6.99 10.79
N ASN A 233 17.58 -7.48 11.90
CA ASN A 233 18.09 -7.09 13.21
C ASN A 233 19.48 -7.64 13.47
N ALA A 234 19.77 -8.85 13.01
CA ALA A 234 21.12 -9.44 13.16
C ALA A 234 22.17 -8.62 12.41
N LEU A 235 21.86 -8.07 11.24
CA LEU A 235 22.75 -7.18 10.50
C LEU A 235 23.13 -5.91 11.32
N ASN A 236 22.23 -5.46 12.17
CA ASN A 236 22.42 -4.29 13.03
C ASN A 236 22.78 -4.66 14.46
N ASN A 237 23.26 -5.89 14.69
CA ASN A 237 23.64 -6.42 16.00
C ASN A 237 22.52 -6.29 17.04
N PHE A 238 21.27 -6.43 16.58
CA PHE A 238 20.07 -6.27 17.41
C PHE A 238 20.00 -4.93 18.16
N SER A 239 20.54 -3.87 17.55
CA SER A 239 20.42 -2.51 18.07
C SER A 239 18.98 -2.08 18.15
N GLU A 240 18.66 -1.19 19.07
CA GLU A 240 17.31 -0.68 19.25
C GLU A 240 16.84 0.11 18.02
N ILE A 241 15.62 -0.21 17.54
CA ILE A 241 14.95 0.50 16.47
C ILE A 241 13.82 1.31 17.11
N THR A 242 14.01 2.63 17.21
CA THR A 242 13.11 3.50 17.98
C THR A 242 12.02 4.15 17.15
N ALA A 243 12.23 4.30 15.83
CA ALA A 243 11.30 5.00 14.96
C ALA A 243 10.00 4.23 14.71
N LEU A 244 10.10 2.91 14.56
CA LEU A 244 8.96 2.04 14.30
C LEU A 244 8.33 1.54 15.60
N GLN A 245 7.00 1.52 15.66
CA GLN A 245 6.25 0.86 16.73
C GLN A 245 6.11 -0.62 16.38
N ILE A 246 7.01 -1.42 16.92
CA ILE A 246 7.14 -2.83 16.55
C ILE A 246 6.12 -3.65 17.34
N PRO A 247 5.26 -4.45 16.66
CA PRO A 247 4.34 -5.35 17.36
C PRO A 247 5.07 -6.37 18.23
N ASN A 248 4.43 -6.78 19.32
CA ASN A 248 5.02 -7.65 20.35
C ASN A 248 5.66 -8.93 19.79
N LYS A 249 5.02 -9.56 18.82
CA LYS A 249 5.54 -10.79 18.20
C LYS A 249 6.92 -10.57 17.56
N PHE A 250 7.10 -9.42 16.91
CA PHE A 250 8.36 -9.06 16.27
C PHE A 250 9.38 -8.55 17.29
N GLN A 251 8.94 -7.86 18.35
CA GLN A 251 9.81 -7.42 19.42
C GLN A 251 10.41 -8.61 20.18
N GLN A 252 9.66 -9.68 20.38
CA GLN A 252 10.15 -10.92 21.01
C GLN A 252 11.32 -11.52 20.23
N ILE A 253 11.30 -11.46 18.90
CA ILE A 253 12.39 -11.93 18.04
C ILE A 253 13.66 -11.13 18.31
N VAL A 254 13.55 -9.82 18.46
CA VAL A 254 14.66 -8.93 18.78
C VAL A 254 15.23 -9.27 20.16
N ASP A 255 14.38 -9.47 21.14
CA ASP A 255 14.77 -9.79 22.52
C ASP A 255 15.52 -11.13 22.58
N VAL A 256 15.05 -12.15 21.88
CA VAL A 256 15.75 -13.44 21.76
C VAL A 256 17.10 -13.27 21.09
N GLY A 257 17.17 -12.48 20.02
CA GLY A 257 18.41 -12.18 19.32
C GLY A 257 19.44 -11.47 20.20
N LYS A 258 19.02 -10.48 20.99
CA LYS A 258 19.85 -9.77 21.96
C LYS A 258 20.42 -10.73 23.00
N ASN A 259 19.60 -11.63 23.52
CA ASN A 259 20.04 -12.63 24.52
C ASN A 259 21.05 -13.59 23.94
N LEU A 260 20.85 -14.09 22.71
CA LEU A 260 21.78 -14.96 22.02
C LEU A 260 23.11 -14.25 21.76
N LEU A 261 23.08 -13.00 21.34
CA LEU A 261 24.28 -12.21 21.11
C LEU A 261 25.08 -12.01 22.39
N ALA A 262 24.41 -11.73 23.51
CA ALA A 262 25.04 -11.59 24.82
C ALA A 262 25.73 -12.87 25.27
N ILE A 263 25.12 -14.03 25.04
CA ILE A 263 25.70 -15.37 25.36
C ILE A 263 26.96 -15.59 24.52
N VAL A 264 26.88 -15.35 23.22
CA VAL A 264 28.03 -15.56 22.30
C VAL A 264 29.20 -14.64 22.69
N THR A 265 28.94 -13.37 22.97
CA THR A 265 29.97 -12.42 23.36
C THR A 265 30.63 -12.78 24.70
N SER A 266 29.85 -13.20 25.69
CA SER A 266 30.41 -13.60 26.99
C SER A 266 31.23 -14.89 26.90
N THR A 267 30.86 -15.83 26.01
CA THR A 267 31.61 -17.08 25.77
C THR A 267 32.94 -16.82 25.09
N ASN A 268 33.01 -15.83 24.20
CA ASN A 268 34.23 -15.47 23.48
C ASN A 268 35.25 -14.68 24.32
N ASP A 269 34.80 -14.08 25.42
CA ASP A 269 35.66 -13.32 26.36
C ASP A 269 36.38 -14.22 27.36
N ASP A 270 36.04 -15.48 27.46
CA ASP A 270 36.69 -16.52 28.25
C ASP A 270 37.83 -17.20 27.43
#